data_fefd0262a6d404012367a0887788427e
#
_entry.id   fefd0262a6d404012367a0887788427e
#
_cell.length_a   1.000
_cell.length_b   1.000
_cell.length_c   1.000
_cell.angle_alpha   90.00
_cell.angle_beta   90.00
_cell.angle_gamma   90.00
#
_symmetry.space_group_name_H-M   'P 1'
#
loop_
_entity.id
_entity.type
_entity.pdbx_description
1 polymer ?
#
loop_
_entity_poly.entity_id
_entity_poly.type
_entity_poly.pdbx_seq_one_letter_code
_entity_poly.pdbx_strand_id
1 'polypeptide(L)'
;MMSFVAIRYVIFYMCVAAPILAKIINNLKEERIFKRFLGILKPREGFLYLITCIFGIFLIFNSIPALARYEFRADTFFATPKGAADFLENIQIKGNMFNEYGFGGYLIWRLYPDKKVFIDGRSLEPDVYDEYRIVASASIEQNQSWEDTMRRYNISYIVMPPLMPRGEIYPLVEELLERKDWTLIYNDQLSLIFLRDNSGNQYIIDRFAVDKKEGLNTIIIQASGRAMKNRTNPYYMVTLGKVFFKMGKFDDSEKAFLMAYERDPKNLAIKEWLQKVREMKSN
;
A
#
# COMPACT_ATOMS: atom_id res chain seq x y z
N MET A 1 1.11 -13.89 -10.61
CA MET A 1 0.95 -13.39 -9.24
C MET A 1 2.00 -13.94 -8.26
N MET A 2 2.74 -14.99 -8.58
CA MET A 2 3.78 -15.59 -7.73
C MET A 2 5.15 -14.88 -7.72
N SER A 3 5.43 -13.96 -8.64
CA SER A 3 6.77 -13.37 -8.79
C SER A 3 7.15 -12.30 -7.76
N PHE A 4 6.20 -11.71 -7.03
CA PHE A 4 6.48 -10.66 -6.05
C PHE A 4 6.74 -11.18 -4.62
N VAL A 5 6.21 -12.34 -4.28
CA VAL A 5 6.59 -13.05 -3.04
C VAL A 5 8.05 -13.51 -3.13
N ALA A 6 8.55 -13.76 -4.34
CA ALA A 6 9.90 -14.25 -4.60
C ALA A 6 11.02 -13.25 -4.26
N ILE A 7 10.82 -11.94 -4.34
CA ILE A 7 11.92 -10.96 -4.15
C ILE A 7 12.44 -10.96 -2.72
N ARG A 8 11.57 -11.07 -1.70
CA ARG A 8 12.00 -11.20 -0.30
C ARG A 8 12.83 -12.47 -0.08
N TYR A 9 12.44 -13.57 -0.74
CA TYR A 9 13.14 -14.84 -0.60
C TYR A 9 14.39 -14.95 -1.47
N VAL A 10 14.53 -14.15 -2.54
CA VAL A 10 15.74 -14.14 -3.39
C VAL A 10 16.97 -13.74 -2.58
N ILE A 11 16.88 -12.75 -1.70
CA ILE A 11 18.00 -12.33 -0.85
C ILE A 11 18.40 -13.47 0.11
N PHE A 12 17.41 -14.09 0.80
CA PHE A 12 17.66 -15.23 1.66
C PHE A 12 18.20 -16.42 0.88
N TYR A 13 17.64 -16.71 -0.29
CA TYR A 13 18.10 -17.77 -1.18
C TYR A 13 19.55 -17.53 -1.63
N MET A 14 19.89 -16.32 -2.02
CA MET A 14 21.25 -15.94 -2.39
C MET A 14 22.23 -16.09 -1.22
N CYS A 15 21.87 -15.67 -0.02
CA CYS A 15 22.72 -15.82 1.18
C CYS A 15 22.99 -17.29 1.53
N VAL A 16 22.03 -18.19 1.27
CA VAL A 16 22.19 -19.62 1.55
C VAL A 16 22.82 -20.36 0.36
N ALA A 17 22.42 -20.02 -0.87
CA ALA A 17 22.90 -20.69 -2.08
C ALA A 17 24.35 -20.32 -2.43
N ALA A 18 24.79 -19.09 -2.16
CA ALA A 18 26.14 -18.65 -2.51
C ALA A 18 27.24 -19.46 -1.81
N PRO A 19 27.22 -19.73 -0.49
CA PRO A 19 28.21 -20.60 0.15
C PRO A 19 28.15 -22.04 -0.35
N ILE A 20 26.95 -22.55 -0.63
CA ILE A 20 26.76 -23.92 -1.14
C ILE A 20 27.34 -24.04 -2.55
N LEU A 21 27.03 -23.09 -3.43
CA LEU A 21 27.59 -23.02 -4.78
C LEU A 21 29.11 -22.88 -4.75
N ALA A 22 29.65 -22.02 -3.89
CA ALA A 22 31.09 -21.87 -3.72
C ALA A 22 31.76 -23.18 -3.31
N LYS A 23 31.16 -23.94 -2.40
CA LYS A 23 31.64 -25.26 -1.97
C LYS A 23 31.55 -26.29 -3.10
N ILE A 24 30.45 -26.32 -3.85
CA ILE A 24 30.28 -27.20 -5.02
C ILE A 24 31.31 -26.87 -6.08
N ILE A 25 31.50 -25.60 -6.43
CA ILE A 25 32.49 -25.15 -7.42
C ILE A 25 33.90 -25.51 -6.96
N ASN A 26 34.22 -25.37 -5.65
CA ASN A 26 35.53 -25.72 -5.13
C ASN A 26 35.79 -27.23 -5.19
N ASN A 27 34.78 -28.05 -4.92
CA ASN A 27 34.88 -29.51 -5.04
C ASN A 27 35.03 -29.96 -6.52
N LEU A 28 34.30 -29.29 -7.45
CA LEU A 28 34.39 -29.55 -8.88
C LEU A 28 35.76 -29.19 -9.47
N LYS A 29 36.49 -28.22 -8.88
CA LYS A 29 37.86 -27.88 -9.29
C LYS A 29 38.83 -29.06 -9.12
N GLU A 30 38.55 -29.99 -8.25
CA GLU A 30 39.35 -31.18 -8.02
C GLU A 30 39.07 -32.31 -9.01
N GLU A 31 37.94 -32.31 -9.69
CA GLU A 31 37.57 -33.35 -10.66
C GLU A 31 38.36 -33.26 -11.98
N ARG A 32 38.80 -34.41 -12.49
CA ARG A 32 39.59 -34.54 -13.74
C ARG A 32 38.93 -33.88 -14.95
N ILE A 33 37.61 -33.91 -15.03
CA ILE A 33 36.82 -33.34 -16.11
C ILE A 33 36.89 -31.81 -16.09
N PHE A 34 36.82 -31.20 -14.92
CA PHE A 34 36.84 -29.73 -14.74
C PHE A 34 38.28 -29.19 -14.97
N LYS A 35 39.30 -29.92 -14.51
CA LYS A 35 40.72 -29.62 -14.81
C LYS A 35 41.02 -29.69 -16.31
N ARG A 36 40.37 -30.60 -17.04
CA ARG A 36 40.53 -30.74 -18.52
C ARG A 36 39.81 -29.58 -19.23
N PHE A 37 38.62 -29.16 -18.77
CA PHE A 37 37.89 -28.03 -19.33
C PHE A 37 38.62 -26.70 -19.09
N LEU A 38 39.13 -26.45 -17.88
CA LEU A 38 39.97 -25.30 -17.51
C LEU A 38 41.32 -25.31 -18.25
N GLY A 39 41.91 -26.51 -18.50
CA GLY A 39 43.14 -26.67 -19.23
C GLY A 39 43.04 -26.27 -20.72
N ILE A 40 41.85 -26.37 -21.32
CA ILE A 40 41.57 -25.89 -22.68
C ILE A 40 41.51 -24.35 -22.70
N LEU A 41 41.02 -23.73 -21.63
CA LEU A 41 40.84 -22.28 -21.57
C LEU A 41 42.11 -21.52 -21.18
N LYS A 42 43.14 -22.16 -20.59
CA LYS A 42 44.38 -21.52 -20.09
C LYS A 42 44.23 -20.00 -19.89
N PRO A 43 43.21 -19.54 -19.14
CA PRO A 43 43.13 -18.12 -18.89
C PRO A 43 44.18 -17.78 -17.83
N ARG A 44 45.01 -16.78 -18.09
CA ARG A 44 45.71 -16.08 -17.00
C ARG A 44 44.71 -15.70 -15.94
N GLU A 45 45.03 -15.90 -14.68
CA GLU A 45 44.10 -15.57 -13.55
C GLU A 45 43.48 -14.17 -13.73
N GLY A 46 44.25 -13.18 -14.22
CA GLY A 46 43.75 -11.84 -14.53
C GLY A 46 42.60 -11.79 -15.56
N PHE A 47 42.49 -12.73 -16.49
CA PHE A 47 41.40 -12.76 -17.46
C PHE A 47 40.08 -13.23 -16.83
N LEU A 48 40.14 -14.16 -15.87
CA LEU A 48 38.96 -14.61 -15.12
C LEU A 48 38.44 -13.46 -14.19
N TYR A 49 39.36 -12.74 -13.53
CA TYR A 49 38.99 -11.56 -12.76
C TYR A 49 38.33 -10.49 -13.63
N LEU A 50 38.89 -10.24 -14.82
CA LEU A 50 38.32 -9.29 -15.78
C LEU A 50 36.88 -9.68 -16.19
N ILE A 51 36.66 -10.96 -16.57
CA ILE A 51 35.30 -11.45 -16.90
C ILE A 51 34.36 -11.31 -15.73
N THR A 52 34.80 -11.65 -14.53
CA THR A 52 33.96 -11.52 -13.32
C THR A 52 33.59 -10.07 -13.03
N CYS A 53 34.56 -9.15 -13.20
CA CYS A 53 34.30 -7.70 -13.07
C CYS A 53 33.34 -7.19 -14.14
N ILE A 54 33.52 -7.56 -15.41
CA ILE A 54 32.63 -7.18 -16.52
C ILE A 54 31.22 -7.73 -16.26
N PHE A 55 31.10 -8.97 -15.81
CA PHE A 55 29.81 -9.58 -15.48
C PHE A 55 29.15 -8.89 -14.27
N GLY A 56 29.93 -8.54 -13.25
CA GLY A 56 29.45 -7.75 -12.11
C GLY A 56 28.95 -6.37 -12.51
N ILE A 57 29.70 -5.66 -13.34
CA ILE A 57 29.31 -4.37 -13.91
C ILE A 57 28.04 -4.52 -14.76
N PHE A 58 27.95 -5.55 -15.60
CA PHE A 58 26.75 -5.85 -16.41
C PHE A 58 25.52 -6.08 -15.52
N LEU A 59 25.64 -6.84 -14.42
CA LEU A 59 24.56 -7.06 -13.47
C LEU A 59 24.14 -5.75 -12.78
N ILE A 60 25.10 -4.92 -12.38
CA ILE A 60 24.82 -3.60 -11.78
C ILE A 60 24.05 -2.73 -12.77
N PHE A 61 24.54 -2.59 -14.00
CA PHE A 61 23.87 -1.78 -15.04
C PHE A 61 22.44 -2.27 -15.36
N ASN A 62 22.22 -3.58 -15.41
CA ASN A 62 20.88 -4.13 -15.61
C ASN A 62 19.97 -3.98 -14.39
N SER A 63 20.56 -3.79 -13.19
CA SER A 63 19.79 -3.57 -11.97
C SER A 63 19.36 -2.10 -11.78
N ILE A 64 20.08 -1.13 -12.37
CA ILE A 64 19.78 0.30 -12.25
C ILE A 64 18.36 0.65 -12.72
N PRO A 65 17.87 0.19 -13.90
CA PRO A 65 16.49 0.46 -14.33
C PRO A 65 15.44 -0.22 -13.45
N ALA A 66 15.80 -1.34 -12.83
CA ALA A 66 14.94 -2.03 -11.87
C ALA A 66 14.87 -1.27 -10.54
N LEU A 67 16.01 -0.76 -10.04
CA LEU A 67 16.08 0.11 -8.86
C LEU A 67 15.33 1.42 -9.09
N ALA A 68 15.54 2.10 -10.20
CA ALA A 68 14.83 3.34 -10.53
C ALA A 68 13.31 3.13 -10.63
N ARG A 69 12.87 1.99 -11.16
CA ARG A 69 11.45 1.58 -11.14
C ARG A 69 10.97 1.21 -9.73
N TYR A 70 11.86 0.74 -8.89
CA TYR A 70 11.57 0.38 -7.51
C TYR A 70 11.43 1.64 -6.62
N GLU A 71 12.30 2.64 -6.75
CA GLU A 71 12.16 3.94 -6.08
C GLU A 71 10.86 4.65 -6.48
N PHE A 72 10.50 4.62 -7.77
CA PHE A 72 9.23 5.18 -8.24
C PHE A 72 8.00 4.45 -7.65
N ARG A 73 8.12 3.14 -7.34
CA ARG A 73 7.08 2.38 -6.64
C ARG A 73 7.16 2.51 -5.12
N ALA A 74 8.34 2.74 -4.57
CA ALA A 74 8.55 2.89 -3.14
C ALA A 74 7.83 4.13 -2.59
N ASP A 75 7.81 5.23 -3.34
CA ASP A 75 7.05 6.45 -2.99
C ASP A 75 5.55 6.20 -2.78
N THR A 76 5.01 5.12 -3.35
CA THR A 76 3.58 4.77 -3.23
C THR A 76 3.32 3.52 -2.41
N PHE A 77 4.30 2.63 -2.25
CA PHE A 77 4.11 1.32 -1.63
C PHE A 77 4.71 1.19 -0.23
N PHE A 78 5.70 2.02 0.11
CA PHE A 78 6.41 1.99 1.39
C PHE A 78 6.28 3.31 2.17
N ALA A 79 5.27 4.12 1.85
CA ALA A 79 4.97 5.28 2.67
C ALA A 79 4.63 4.80 4.08
N THR A 80 5.53 5.06 5.02
CA THR A 80 5.34 4.68 6.42
C THR A 80 4.44 5.71 7.11
N PRO A 81 3.46 5.29 7.91
CA PRO A 81 2.53 6.20 8.59
C PRO A 81 3.21 6.87 9.81
N LYS A 82 4.31 7.60 9.56
CA LYS A 82 5.11 8.22 10.63
C LYS A 82 4.29 9.19 11.47
N GLY A 83 3.59 10.11 10.81
CA GLY A 83 2.78 11.10 11.52
C GLY A 83 1.64 10.48 12.33
N ALA A 84 0.96 9.45 11.76
CA ALA A 84 -0.05 8.71 12.52
C ALA A 84 0.54 7.98 13.73
N ALA A 85 1.74 7.38 13.61
CA ALA A 85 2.41 6.76 14.74
C ALA A 85 2.81 7.80 15.80
N ASP A 86 3.41 8.91 15.40
CA ASP A 86 3.78 10.03 16.30
C ASP A 86 2.54 10.55 17.05
N PHE A 87 1.40 10.68 16.38
CA PHE A 87 0.15 11.06 16.99
C PHE A 87 -0.35 10.01 18.00
N LEU A 88 -0.35 8.73 17.62
CA LEU A 88 -0.82 7.64 18.46
C LEU A 88 0.06 7.39 19.69
N GLU A 89 1.36 7.65 19.62
CA GLU A 89 2.25 7.56 20.80
C GLU A 89 1.84 8.51 21.92
N ASN A 90 1.30 9.66 21.56
CA ASN A 90 0.96 10.74 22.51
C ASN A 90 -0.47 10.68 23.04
N ILE A 91 -1.28 9.70 22.63
CA ILE A 91 -2.66 9.57 23.05
C ILE A 91 -3.00 8.15 23.54
N GLN A 92 -3.87 8.08 24.54
CA GLN A 92 -4.37 6.82 25.09
C GLN A 92 -5.79 6.56 24.58
N ILE A 93 -5.91 5.73 23.53
CA ILE A 93 -7.19 5.31 22.99
C ILE A 93 -7.61 3.99 23.64
N LYS A 94 -8.84 3.93 24.15
CA LYS A 94 -9.41 2.68 24.67
C LYS A 94 -9.93 1.83 23.52
N GLY A 95 -9.53 0.55 23.50
CA GLY A 95 -9.90 -0.44 22.47
C GLY A 95 -8.76 -0.73 21.50
N ASN A 96 -9.04 -1.58 20.53
CA ASN A 96 -8.05 -2.08 19.60
C ASN A 96 -8.01 -1.28 18.30
N MET A 97 -6.87 -1.34 17.63
CA MET A 97 -6.61 -0.73 16.33
C MET A 97 -6.97 -1.68 15.19
N PHE A 98 -7.60 -1.15 14.15
CA PHE A 98 -7.57 -1.73 12.82
C PHE A 98 -6.61 -0.90 11.95
N ASN A 99 -5.75 -1.54 11.19
CA ASN A 99 -4.76 -0.85 10.35
C ASN A 99 -4.67 -1.46 8.95
N GLU A 100 -4.24 -0.66 8.00
CA GLU A 100 -3.88 -1.15 6.67
C GLU A 100 -2.70 -2.13 6.76
N TYR A 101 -2.74 -3.18 5.91
CA TYR A 101 -1.79 -4.28 5.88
C TYR A 101 -0.32 -3.84 5.78
N GLY A 102 -0.01 -2.90 4.88
CA GLY A 102 1.34 -2.40 4.68
C GLY A 102 1.87 -1.52 5.82
N PHE A 103 0.96 -0.94 6.62
CA PHE A 103 1.32 -0.11 7.77
C PHE A 103 1.73 -0.92 9.00
N GLY A 104 1.26 -2.18 9.10
CA GLY A 104 1.37 -2.99 10.31
C GLY A 104 2.79 -3.14 10.83
N GLY A 105 3.75 -3.44 9.95
CA GLY A 105 5.14 -3.61 10.38
C GLY A 105 5.77 -2.35 10.99
N TYR A 106 5.48 -1.17 10.42
CA TYR A 106 5.94 0.11 10.96
C TYR A 106 5.25 0.45 12.28
N LEU A 107 3.93 0.24 12.36
CA LEU A 107 3.16 0.50 13.57
C LEU A 107 3.56 -0.43 14.73
N ILE A 108 3.91 -1.70 14.47
CA ILE A 108 4.48 -2.58 15.49
C ILE A 108 5.80 -2.01 16.02
N TRP A 109 6.69 -1.64 15.11
CA TRP A 109 8.00 -1.12 15.51
C TRP A 109 7.90 0.13 16.38
N ARG A 110 6.89 1.00 16.13
CA ARG A 110 6.74 2.26 16.86
C ARG A 110 5.88 2.13 18.12
N LEU A 111 4.85 1.31 18.11
CA LEU A 111 3.78 1.36 19.10
C LEU A 111 3.74 0.15 20.05
N TYR A 112 4.51 -0.91 19.77
CA TYR A 112 4.58 -2.08 20.66
C TYR A 112 5.42 -1.74 21.93
N PRO A 113 5.02 -2.21 23.13
CA PRO A 113 3.91 -3.12 23.42
C PRO A 113 2.56 -2.44 23.68
N ASP A 114 2.49 -1.10 23.73
CA ASP A 114 1.33 -0.34 24.22
C ASP A 114 0.10 -0.48 23.30
N LYS A 115 0.31 -0.56 22.00
CA LYS A 115 -0.75 -0.74 21.01
C LYS A 115 -0.42 -1.88 20.07
N LYS A 116 -1.41 -2.75 19.86
CA LYS A 116 -1.31 -3.91 18.96
C LYS A 116 -1.95 -3.58 17.62
N VAL A 117 -1.32 -4.04 16.53
CA VAL A 117 -1.91 -3.96 15.19
C VAL A 117 -2.90 -5.10 14.97
N PHE A 118 -3.85 -4.90 14.05
CA PHE A 118 -4.74 -5.95 13.58
C PHE A 118 -4.02 -6.94 12.67
N ILE A 119 -3.22 -6.41 11.74
CA ILE A 119 -2.51 -7.20 10.73
C ILE A 119 -1.18 -6.57 10.35
N ASP A 120 -0.23 -7.39 9.91
CA ASP A 120 1.04 -6.96 9.33
C ASP A 120 1.48 -7.87 8.17
N GLY A 121 2.55 -7.47 7.49
CA GLY A 121 3.06 -8.16 6.30
C GLY A 121 3.57 -9.60 6.53
N ARG A 122 3.58 -10.11 7.76
CA ARG A 122 3.91 -11.51 8.07
C ARG A 122 2.70 -12.41 7.96
N SER A 123 1.47 -11.83 8.11
CA SER A 123 0.14 -12.50 8.06
C SER A 123 0.22 -14.01 7.76
N LEU A 124 0.47 -14.79 8.80
CA LEU A 124 0.68 -16.25 8.68
C LEU A 124 -0.65 -17.01 8.72
N GLU A 125 -1.72 -16.35 9.15
CA GLU A 125 -3.05 -16.95 9.30
C GLU A 125 -3.97 -16.44 8.19
N PRO A 126 -4.42 -17.32 7.28
CA PRO A 126 -5.32 -16.94 6.17
C PRO A 126 -6.61 -16.28 6.64
N ASP A 127 -7.19 -16.76 7.74
CA ASP A 127 -8.47 -16.29 8.27
C ASP A 127 -8.39 -14.80 8.67
N VAL A 128 -7.30 -14.37 9.31
CA VAL A 128 -7.09 -12.96 9.69
C VAL A 128 -6.96 -12.06 8.45
N TYR A 129 -6.33 -12.56 7.40
CA TYR A 129 -6.22 -11.83 6.15
C TYR A 129 -7.57 -11.68 5.44
N ASP A 130 -8.41 -12.71 5.45
CA ASP A 130 -9.75 -12.65 4.88
C ASP A 130 -10.64 -11.70 5.67
N GLU A 131 -10.58 -11.72 6.99
CA GLU A 131 -11.27 -10.74 7.84
C GLU A 131 -10.79 -9.30 7.58
N TYR A 132 -9.48 -9.11 7.40
CA TYR A 132 -8.92 -7.82 6.99
C TYR A 132 -9.52 -7.35 5.66
N ARG A 133 -9.63 -8.24 4.66
CA ARG A 133 -10.20 -7.91 3.35
C ARG A 133 -11.66 -7.46 3.47
N ILE A 134 -12.47 -8.18 4.24
CA ILE A 134 -13.88 -7.86 4.49
C ILE A 134 -13.99 -6.44 5.08
N VAL A 135 -13.18 -6.13 6.09
CA VAL A 135 -13.17 -4.81 6.71
C VAL A 135 -12.66 -3.74 5.75
N ALA A 136 -11.52 -3.94 5.11
CA ALA A 136 -10.92 -2.94 4.22
C ALA A 136 -11.78 -2.62 2.99
N SER A 137 -12.59 -3.59 2.53
CA SER A 137 -13.56 -3.41 1.44
C SER A 137 -14.93 -2.91 1.92
N ALA A 138 -15.14 -2.73 3.22
CA ALA A 138 -16.42 -2.39 3.83
C ALA A 138 -17.56 -3.29 3.30
N SER A 139 -17.30 -4.58 3.14
CA SER A 139 -18.20 -5.52 2.46
C SER A 139 -18.95 -6.43 3.43
N ILE A 140 -19.93 -7.14 2.87
CA ILE A 140 -20.62 -8.26 3.52
C ILE A 140 -20.28 -9.50 2.71
N GLU A 141 -19.51 -10.42 3.28
CA GLU A 141 -19.15 -11.70 2.64
C GLU A 141 -19.55 -12.85 3.57
N GLN A 142 -20.11 -13.92 3.01
CA GLN A 142 -20.50 -15.14 3.72
C GLN A 142 -21.32 -14.89 5.00
N ASN A 143 -22.30 -13.99 4.94
CA ASN A 143 -23.12 -13.54 6.06
C ASN A 143 -22.33 -12.84 7.20
N GLN A 144 -21.09 -12.45 6.99
CA GLN A 144 -20.29 -11.68 7.91
C GLN A 144 -20.10 -10.26 7.38
N SER A 145 -20.58 -9.27 8.12
CA SER A 145 -20.32 -7.87 7.80
C SER A 145 -18.96 -7.42 8.36
N TRP A 146 -18.38 -6.40 7.73
CA TRP A 146 -17.17 -5.76 8.27
C TRP A 146 -17.38 -5.23 9.70
N GLU A 147 -18.60 -4.80 10.03
CA GLU A 147 -18.95 -4.33 11.36
C GLU A 147 -18.95 -5.45 12.41
N ASP A 148 -19.30 -6.69 12.03
CA ASP A 148 -19.23 -7.86 12.91
C ASP A 148 -17.79 -8.14 13.30
N THR A 149 -16.88 -8.08 12.34
CA THR A 149 -15.45 -8.21 12.60
C THR A 149 -14.96 -7.11 13.53
N MET A 150 -15.34 -5.84 13.27
CA MET A 150 -14.98 -4.72 14.12
C MET A 150 -15.47 -4.88 15.57
N ARG A 151 -16.69 -5.41 15.75
CA ARG A 151 -17.22 -5.72 17.09
C ARG A 151 -16.48 -6.86 17.78
N ARG A 152 -16.23 -7.97 17.05
CA ARG A 152 -15.56 -9.16 17.56
C ARG A 152 -14.18 -8.84 18.11
N TYR A 153 -13.43 -8.00 17.40
CA TYR A 153 -12.09 -7.59 17.80
C TYR A 153 -12.04 -6.34 18.66
N ASN A 154 -13.20 -5.83 19.10
CA ASN A 154 -13.32 -4.59 19.91
C ASN A 154 -12.52 -3.44 19.26
N ILE A 155 -12.64 -3.26 17.94
CA ILE A 155 -11.97 -2.18 17.22
C ILE A 155 -12.62 -0.85 17.56
N SER A 156 -11.81 0.08 18.04
CA SER A 156 -12.24 1.42 18.41
C SER A 156 -11.62 2.50 17.54
N TYR A 157 -10.51 2.23 16.89
CA TYR A 157 -9.87 3.18 15.96
C TYR A 157 -9.25 2.49 14.75
N ILE A 158 -9.16 3.25 13.67
CA ILE A 158 -8.77 2.76 12.34
C ILE A 158 -7.66 3.65 11.82
N VAL A 159 -6.57 3.04 11.32
CA VAL A 159 -5.42 3.73 10.70
C VAL A 159 -5.29 3.25 9.26
N MET A 160 -5.70 4.10 8.32
CA MET A 160 -5.74 3.75 6.89
C MET A 160 -5.08 4.83 6.03
N PRO A 161 -4.44 4.46 4.91
CA PRO A 161 -4.11 5.45 3.88
C PRO A 161 -5.40 5.89 3.16
N PRO A 162 -5.44 7.10 2.62
CA PRO A 162 -6.61 7.58 1.90
C PRO A 162 -6.87 6.82 0.60
N LEU A 163 -5.81 6.33 -0.05
CA LEU A 163 -5.88 5.67 -1.36
C LEU A 163 -5.24 4.29 -1.36
N MET A 164 -5.88 3.37 -2.06
CA MET A 164 -5.29 2.09 -2.45
C MET A 164 -4.06 2.29 -3.37
N PRO A 165 -3.19 1.28 -3.50
CA PRO A 165 -2.04 1.34 -4.42
C PRO A 165 -2.41 1.64 -5.87
N ARG A 166 -3.60 1.20 -6.34
CA ARG A 166 -4.10 1.46 -7.70
C ARG A 166 -4.59 2.89 -7.89
N GLY A 167 -4.88 3.63 -6.81
CA GLY A 167 -5.30 5.03 -6.84
C GLY A 167 -6.76 5.28 -6.48
N GLU A 168 -7.52 4.23 -6.21
CA GLU A 168 -8.90 4.30 -5.73
C GLU A 168 -8.93 4.63 -4.23
N ILE A 169 -10.00 5.24 -3.75
CA ILE A 169 -10.24 5.38 -2.31
C ILE A 169 -10.45 3.99 -1.71
N TYR A 170 -9.92 3.73 -0.54
CA TYR A 170 -10.30 2.53 0.19
C TYR A 170 -11.81 2.57 0.50
N PRO A 171 -12.59 1.52 0.17
CA PRO A 171 -14.02 1.50 0.45
C PRO A 171 -14.34 1.77 1.92
N LEU A 172 -13.53 1.23 2.85
CA LEU A 172 -13.67 1.52 4.27
C LEU A 172 -13.49 3.01 4.57
N VAL A 173 -12.52 3.69 3.97
CA VAL A 173 -12.33 5.14 4.14
C VAL A 173 -13.51 5.92 3.58
N GLU A 174 -14.02 5.50 2.43
CA GLU A 174 -15.20 6.11 1.80
C GLU A 174 -16.42 6.01 2.71
N GLU A 175 -16.65 4.84 3.30
CA GLU A 175 -17.73 4.57 4.27
C GLU A 175 -17.58 5.41 5.54
N LEU A 176 -16.38 5.41 6.16
CA LEU A 176 -16.12 6.12 7.41
C LEU A 176 -16.28 7.64 7.30
N LEU A 177 -15.99 8.20 6.13
CA LEU A 177 -16.20 9.63 5.88
C LEU A 177 -17.70 10.01 5.88
N GLU A 178 -18.60 9.08 5.63
CA GLU A 178 -20.05 9.32 5.63
C GLU A 178 -20.72 8.99 6.96
N ARG A 179 -20.14 8.07 7.73
CA ARG A 179 -20.74 7.60 9.00
C ARG A 179 -20.69 8.65 10.10
N LYS A 180 -21.72 8.66 10.94
CA LYS A 180 -21.82 9.58 12.08
C LYS A 180 -21.19 9.01 13.37
N ASP A 181 -21.07 7.68 13.46
CA ASP A 181 -20.51 6.97 14.60
C ASP A 181 -18.99 6.79 14.55
N TRP A 182 -18.34 7.44 13.57
CA TRP A 182 -16.89 7.49 13.42
C TRP A 182 -16.43 8.93 13.15
N THR A 183 -15.49 9.41 13.95
CA THR A 183 -14.91 10.75 13.84
C THR A 183 -13.50 10.67 13.32
N LEU A 184 -13.17 11.49 12.32
CA LEU A 184 -11.78 11.70 11.88
C LEU A 184 -11.07 12.50 12.97
N ILE A 185 -9.97 11.97 13.53
CA ILE A 185 -9.20 12.62 14.62
C ILE A 185 -7.78 12.98 14.20
N TYR A 186 -7.32 12.50 13.05
CA TYR A 186 -6.02 12.82 12.50
C TYR A 186 -6.03 12.61 10.99
N ASN A 187 -5.35 13.50 10.27
CA ASN A 187 -5.05 13.33 8.85
C ASN A 187 -3.70 13.94 8.49
N ASP A 188 -2.96 13.24 7.66
CA ASP A 188 -1.80 13.75 6.95
C ASP A 188 -1.83 13.24 5.49
N GLN A 189 -0.77 13.53 4.73
CA GLN A 189 -0.71 13.10 3.33
C GLN A 189 -0.72 11.57 3.16
N LEU A 190 -0.40 10.79 4.16
CA LEU A 190 -0.21 9.34 4.07
C LEU A 190 -1.26 8.54 4.82
N SER A 191 -1.89 9.12 5.83
CA SER A 191 -2.73 8.39 6.77
C SER A 191 -3.89 9.21 7.30
N LEU A 192 -4.99 8.51 7.56
CA LEU A 192 -6.18 8.98 8.23
C LEU A 192 -6.40 8.11 9.47
N ILE A 193 -6.77 8.74 10.61
CA ILE A 193 -7.17 8.02 11.80
C ILE A 193 -8.61 8.36 12.12
N PHE A 194 -9.45 7.33 12.13
CA PHE A 194 -10.85 7.41 12.57
C PHE A 194 -10.99 6.79 13.95
N LEU A 195 -11.77 7.42 14.79
CA LEU A 195 -12.10 6.98 16.14
C LEU A 195 -13.60 6.75 16.24
N ARG A 196 -14.00 5.62 16.82
CA ARG A 196 -15.41 5.32 17.07
C ARG A 196 -15.95 6.22 18.19
N ASP A 197 -17.10 6.83 17.95
CA ASP A 197 -17.81 7.63 18.94
C ASP A 197 -18.33 6.72 20.04
N ASN A 198 -17.71 6.82 21.20
CA ASN A 198 -18.14 6.15 22.42
C ASN A 198 -17.71 6.96 23.66
N SER A 199 -18.40 6.75 24.77
CA SER A 199 -18.15 7.49 26.01
C SER A 199 -16.72 7.34 26.56
N GLY A 200 -16.05 6.24 26.21
CA GLY A 200 -14.68 5.96 26.68
C GLY A 200 -13.60 6.80 26.01
N ASN A 201 -13.88 7.33 24.81
CA ASN A 201 -12.94 8.09 23.99
C ASN A 201 -13.43 9.52 23.70
N GLN A 202 -14.53 9.97 24.30
CA GLN A 202 -15.13 11.28 24.02
C GLN A 202 -14.13 12.43 24.18
N TYR A 203 -13.30 12.40 25.20
CA TYR A 203 -12.29 13.43 25.45
C TYR A 203 -11.25 13.58 24.32
N ILE A 204 -10.99 12.50 23.56
CA ILE A 204 -10.11 12.55 22.38
C ILE A 204 -10.84 13.23 21.24
N ILE A 205 -12.10 12.87 21.03
CA ILE A 205 -12.94 13.46 19.98
C ILE A 205 -13.06 14.97 20.21
N ASP A 206 -13.42 15.38 21.44
CA ASP A 206 -13.57 16.79 21.80
C ASP A 206 -12.30 17.62 21.54
N ARG A 207 -11.14 16.99 21.64
CA ARG A 207 -9.85 17.67 21.48
C ARG A 207 -9.29 17.61 20.07
N PHE A 208 -9.51 16.51 19.33
CA PHE A 208 -8.80 16.22 18.09
C PHE A 208 -9.72 15.98 16.88
N ALA A 209 -11.04 16.16 17.03
CA ALA A 209 -11.95 16.00 15.90
C ALA A 209 -11.54 16.92 14.73
N VAL A 210 -11.45 16.35 13.55
CA VAL A 210 -11.14 17.02 12.29
C VAL A 210 -12.37 16.97 11.40
N ASP A 211 -12.69 18.07 10.71
CA ASP A 211 -13.77 18.07 9.72
C ASP A 211 -13.47 17.02 8.63
N LYS A 212 -14.44 16.18 8.33
CA LYS A 212 -14.32 15.16 7.29
C LYS A 212 -14.02 15.74 5.92
N LYS A 213 -14.32 17.01 5.69
CA LYS A 213 -13.89 17.74 4.49
C LYS A 213 -12.37 17.80 4.36
N GLU A 214 -11.63 17.86 5.48
CA GLU A 214 -10.17 17.81 5.45
C GLU A 214 -9.67 16.43 4.99
N GLY A 215 -10.36 15.35 5.37
CA GLY A 215 -10.08 14.01 4.83
C GLY A 215 -10.29 13.94 3.31
N LEU A 216 -11.37 14.57 2.80
CA LEU A 216 -11.60 14.69 1.35
C LEU A 216 -10.52 15.52 0.66
N ASN A 217 -10.08 16.62 1.27
CA ASN A 217 -8.97 17.45 0.75
C ASN A 217 -7.66 16.64 0.69
N THR A 218 -7.37 15.84 1.71
CA THR A 218 -6.21 14.94 1.71
C THR A 218 -6.26 13.94 0.55
N ILE A 219 -7.43 13.37 0.27
CA ILE A 219 -7.63 12.48 -0.89
C ILE A 219 -7.36 13.23 -2.20
N ILE A 220 -7.87 14.45 -2.34
CA ILE A 220 -7.64 15.29 -3.54
C ILE A 220 -6.13 15.52 -3.74
N ILE A 221 -5.43 15.96 -2.70
CA ILE A 221 -4.00 16.25 -2.76
C ILE A 221 -3.22 15.00 -3.18
N GLN A 222 -3.50 13.86 -2.57
CA GLN A 222 -2.84 12.59 -2.91
C GLN A 222 -3.15 12.12 -4.33
N ALA A 223 -4.43 12.11 -4.71
CA ALA A 223 -4.84 11.66 -6.04
C ALA A 223 -4.24 12.56 -7.13
N SER A 224 -4.26 13.88 -6.94
CA SER A 224 -3.66 14.85 -7.87
C SER A 224 -2.15 14.67 -7.99
N GLY A 225 -1.44 14.56 -6.86
CA GLY A 225 0.01 14.35 -6.85
C GLY A 225 0.43 13.04 -7.53
N ARG A 226 -0.31 11.95 -7.30
CA ARG A 226 -0.07 10.67 -7.97
C ARG A 226 -0.42 10.70 -9.46
N ALA A 227 -1.49 11.43 -9.84
CA ALA A 227 -1.88 11.60 -11.24
C ALA A 227 -0.83 12.36 -12.04
N MET A 228 -0.13 13.32 -11.44
CA MET A 228 0.99 14.03 -12.09
C MET A 228 2.17 13.11 -12.38
N LYS A 229 2.47 12.18 -11.47
CA LYS A 229 3.55 11.20 -11.61
C LYS A 229 3.19 10.06 -12.56
N ASN A 230 1.93 9.64 -12.60
CA ASN A 230 1.44 8.56 -13.46
C ASN A 230 0.19 8.99 -14.23
N ARG A 231 0.44 9.65 -15.36
CA ARG A 231 -0.62 10.25 -16.18
C ARG A 231 -1.48 9.23 -16.92
N THR A 232 -1.07 7.98 -17.03
CA THR A 232 -1.82 6.93 -17.76
C THR A 232 -2.82 6.20 -16.89
N ASN A 233 -2.68 6.27 -15.57
CA ASN A 233 -3.61 5.58 -14.67
C ASN A 233 -4.93 6.36 -14.55
N PRO A 234 -6.09 5.77 -14.96
CA PRO A 234 -7.39 6.43 -14.89
C PRO A 234 -7.92 6.57 -13.47
N TYR A 235 -7.52 5.69 -12.54
CA TYR A 235 -8.14 5.60 -11.21
C TYR A 235 -7.93 6.84 -10.35
N TYR A 236 -6.84 7.59 -10.52
CA TYR A 236 -6.67 8.86 -9.82
C TYR A 236 -7.71 9.90 -10.24
N MET A 237 -8.06 9.91 -11.52
CA MET A 237 -9.12 10.80 -12.03
C MET A 237 -10.50 10.33 -11.59
N VAL A 238 -10.75 9.02 -11.54
CA VAL A 238 -11.98 8.45 -10.96
C VAL A 238 -12.14 8.89 -9.50
N THR A 239 -11.06 8.79 -8.73
CA THR A 239 -11.05 9.23 -7.33
C THR A 239 -11.36 10.70 -7.19
N LEU A 240 -10.71 11.57 -7.97
CA LEU A 240 -10.99 13.01 -7.99
C LEU A 240 -12.45 13.29 -8.36
N GLY A 241 -12.97 12.61 -9.39
CA GLY A 241 -14.35 12.74 -9.81
C GLY A 241 -15.34 12.40 -8.69
N LYS A 242 -15.13 11.28 -8.00
CA LYS A 242 -15.95 10.87 -6.85
C LYS A 242 -15.92 11.89 -5.70
N VAL A 243 -14.72 12.38 -5.34
CA VAL A 243 -14.57 13.35 -4.25
C VAL A 243 -15.23 14.67 -4.60
N PHE A 244 -15.02 15.20 -5.81
CA PHE A 244 -15.68 16.43 -6.25
C PHE A 244 -17.20 16.28 -6.28
N PHE A 245 -17.72 15.12 -6.68
CA PHE A 245 -19.13 14.81 -6.63
C PHE A 245 -19.68 14.91 -5.18
N LYS A 246 -19.01 14.26 -4.23
CA LYS A 246 -19.38 14.32 -2.80
C LYS A 246 -19.31 15.75 -2.23
N MET A 247 -18.46 16.60 -2.77
CA MET A 247 -18.33 18.01 -2.37
C MET A 247 -19.35 18.92 -3.08
N GLY A 248 -20.21 18.38 -3.95
CA GLY A 248 -21.16 19.16 -4.75
C GLY A 248 -20.51 19.97 -5.89
N LYS A 249 -19.24 19.71 -6.19
CA LYS A 249 -18.48 20.37 -7.27
C LYS A 249 -18.65 19.60 -8.57
N PHE A 250 -19.86 19.64 -9.13
CA PHE A 250 -20.24 18.78 -10.27
C PHE A 250 -19.46 19.09 -11.55
N ASP A 251 -19.07 20.35 -11.80
CA ASP A 251 -18.24 20.70 -12.96
C ASP A 251 -16.85 20.09 -12.90
N ASP A 252 -16.21 20.14 -11.74
CA ASP A 252 -14.88 19.54 -11.53
C ASP A 252 -14.97 18.01 -11.54
N SER A 253 -16.07 17.47 -11.02
CA SER A 253 -16.37 16.04 -11.07
C SER A 253 -16.47 15.54 -12.51
N GLU A 254 -17.26 16.23 -13.36
CA GLU A 254 -17.42 15.84 -14.76
C GLU A 254 -16.08 15.91 -15.50
N LYS A 255 -15.31 16.98 -15.33
CA LYS A 255 -13.96 17.10 -15.93
C LYS A 255 -13.06 15.94 -15.54
N ALA A 256 -13.02 15.59 -14.24
CA ALA A 256 -12.20 14.48 -13.75
C ALA A 256 -12.62 13.13 -14.36
N PHE A 257 -13.93 12.85 -14.43
CA PHE A 257 -14.42 11.63 -15.06
C PHE A 257 -14.21 11.60 -16.59
N LEU A 258 -14.27 12.73 -17.28
CA LEU A 258 -13.92 12.80 -18.70
C LEU A 258 -12.44 12.47 -18.92
N MET A 259 -11.54 13.01 -18.11
CA MET A 259 -10.11 12.65 -18.16
C MET A 259 -9.85 11.18 -17.81
N ALA A 260 -10.65 10.59 -16.92
CA ALA A 260 -10.60 9.15 -16.65
C ALA A 260 -11.08 8.33 -17.85
N TYR A 261 -12.16 8.76 -18.48
CA TYR A 261 -12.72 8.09 -19.66
C TYR A 261 -11.77 8.11 -20.86
N GLU A 262 -11.10 9.23 -21.10
CA GLU A 262 -10.07 9.33 -22.16
C GLU A 262 -8.94 8.30 -21.98
N ARG A 263 -8.61 7.94 -20.72
CA ARG A 263 -7.56 6.96 -20.40
C ARG A 263 -8.05 5.51 -20.45
N ASP A 264 -9.32 5.28 -20.16
CA ASP A 264 -9.96 3.95 -20.18
C ASP A 264 -11.40 4.03 -20.69
N PRO A 265 -11.59 4.16 -22.02
CA PRO A 265 -12.92 4.29 -22.64
C PRO A 265 -13.82 3.05 -22.51
N LYS A 266 -13.20 1.89 -22.18
CA LYS A 266 -13.95 0.62 -22.05
C LYS A 266 -14.52 0.43 -20.64
N ASN A 267 -14.17 1.25 -19.69
CA ASN A 267 -14.60 1.12 -18.30
C ASN A 267 -16.04 1.62 -18.13
N LEU A 268 -16.98 0.68 -17.95
CA LEU A 268 -18.39 0.97 -17.81
C LEU A 268 -18.69 1.82 -16.57
N ALA A 269 -17.99 1.58 -15.45
CA ALA A 269 -18.20 2.34 -14.22
C ALA A 269 -17.90 3.84 -14.39
N ILE A 270 -16.91 4.20 -15.22
CA ILE A 270 -16.63 5.62 -15.54
C ILE A 270 -17.79 6.24 -16.31
N LYS A 271 -18.39 5.50 -17.25
CA LYS A 271 -19.57 5.97 -18.02
C LYS A 271 -20.78 6.21 -17.11
N GLU A 272 -21.04 5.28 -16.20
CA GLU A 272 -22.13 5.40 -15.23
C GLU A 272 -21.95 6.63 -14.34
N TRP A 273 -20.72 6.87 -13.86
CA TRP A 273 -20.42 8.07 -13.09
C TRP A 273 -20.61 9.37 -13.90
N LEU A 274 -20.18 9.41 -15.16
CA LEU A 274 -20.40 10.56 -16.04
C LEU A 274 -21.88 10.86 -16.23
N GLN A 275 -22.69 9.83 -16.44
CA GLN A 275 -24.13 9.98 -16.55
C GLN A 275 -24.73 10.54 -15.26
N LYS A 276 -24.38 9.95 -14.10
CA LYS A 276 -24.85 10.40 -12.79
C LYS A 276 -24.52 11.86 -12.50
N VAL A 277 -23.28 12.30 -12.85
CA VAL A 277 -22.89 13.69 -12.66
C VAL A 277 -23.71 14.65 -13.54
N ARG A 278 -23.97 14.26 -14.80
CA ARG A 278 -24.77 15.09 -15.73
C ARG A 278 -26.23 15.21 -15.29
N GLU A 279 -26.81 14.15 -14.78
CA GLU A 279 -28.15 14.16 -14.19
C GLU A 279 -28.23 15.14 -13.01
N MET A 280 -27.21 15.14 -12.13
CA MET A 280 -27.17 16.08 -11.00
C MET A 280 -26.93 17.53 -11.38
N LYS A 281 -26.36 17.80 -12.55
CA LYS A 281 -26.15 19.17 -13.08
C LYS A 281 -27.40 19.73 -13.77
N SER A 282 -28.29 18.85 -14.25
CA SER A 282 -29.52 19.26 -14.96
C SER A 282 -30.69 19.53 -14.01
N ASN A 283 -30.60 19.07 -12.76
CA ASN A 283 -31.55 19.33 -11.68
C ASN A 283 -31.13 20.53 -10.84
#